data_8b0f8dd62bf961dbaba876a51e8a7367
#
_entry.id   8b0f8dd62bf961dbaba876a51e8a7367
#
_cell.length_a   1.000
_cell.length_b   1.000
_cell.length_c   1.000
_cell.angle_alpha   90.00
_cell.angle_beta   90.00
_cell.angle_gamma   90.00
#
_symmetry.space_group_name_H-M   'P 1'
#
loop_
_entity.id
_entity.type
_entity.pdbx_description
1 polymer ?
#
loop_
_entity_poly.entity_id
_entity_poly.type
_entity_poly.pdbx_seq_one_letter_code
_entity_poly.pdbx_strand_id
1 'polypeptide(L)'
;MRLPTLGKLAALSVCAAALVLTGCGTASIELPQSDPDYEGAALFVEHCSGCHSFSAAGTEGSASKVKTRENKDGPNFNQRKESEEDVVYAIENGGFSSGPMPQNIVTGEDAKKIAAFVAKYSGPGTPQPGGD
;
A
#
# COMPACT_ATOMS: atom_id res chain seq x y z
N MET A 1 49.93 49.33 -29.64
CA MET A 1 48.90 49.44 -30.70
C MET A 1 48.11 48.17 -30.71
N ARG A 2 46.76 48.25 -30.46
CA ARG A 2 45.71 47.23 -30.61
C ARG A 2 45.69 46.04 -29.64
N LEU A 3 44.82 46.17 -28.68
CA LEU A 3 44.08 45.01 -28.13
C LEU A 3 43.35 44.25 -29.25
N PRO A 4 43.18 42.96 -29.07
CA PRO A 4 41.80 42.48 -29.13
C PRO A 4 41.39 41.44 -28.12
N THR A 5 40.24 41.65 -27.72
CA THR A 5 39.04 40.84 -27.74
C THR A 5 38.89 39.76 -26.69
N LEU A 6 38.04 40.12 -25.77
CA LEU A 6 37.25 39.24 -24.90
C LEU A 6 36.82 37.92 -25.57
N GLY A 7 37.38 36.84 -25.09
CA GLY A 7 36.81 35.53 -25.29
C GLY A 7 35.64 35.31 -24.33
N LYS A 8 34.48 35.11 -24.91
CA LYS A 8 33.22 34.84 -24.19
C LYS A 8 33.34 33.51 -23.44
N LEU A 9 33.32 33.59 -22.14
CA LEU A 9 33.09 32.43 -21.27
C LEU A 9 31.63 31.98 -21.46
N ALA A 10 31.45 30.92 -22.20
CA ALA A 10 30.18 30.21 -22.28
C ALA A 10 29.98 29.47 -20.98
N ALA A 11 29.07 29.99 -20.16
CA ALA A 11 28.58 29.28 -18.97
C ALA A 11 27.75 28.07 -19.45
N LEU A 12 28.31 26.87 -19.35
CA LEU A 12 27.52 25.64 -19.46
C LEU A 12 26.68 25.49 -18.19
N SER A 13 25.42 25.88 -18.30
CA SER A 13 24.39 25.49 -17.35
C SER A 13 24.12 24.00 -17.51
N VAL A 14 24.68 23.20 -16.62
CA VAL A 14 24.29 21.81 -16.45
C VAL A 14 22.96 21.80 -15.72
N CYS A 15 21.86 21.71 -16.46
CA CYS A 15 20.56 21.34 -15.93
C CYS A 15 20.63 19.88 -15.50
N ALA A 16 20.87 19.64 -14.22
CA ALA A 16 20.63 18.36 -13.59
C ALA A 16 19.12 18.12 -13.59
N ALA A 17 18.60 17.46 -14.62
CA ALA A 17 17.26 16.94 -14.65
C ALA A 17 17.17 15.81 -13.62
N ALA A 18 16.63 16.11 -12.44
CA ALA A 18 16.21 15.09 -11.48
C ALA A 18 15.07 14.30 -12.13
N LEU A 19 15.38 13.17 -12.68
CA LEU A 19 14.41 12.15 -13.08
C LEU A 19 13.73 11.64 -11.82
N VAL A 20 12.60 12.26 -11.46
CA VAL A 20 11.67 11.69 -10.49
C VAL A 20 11.05 10.48 -11.18
N LEU A 21 11.57 9.30 -10.92
CA LEU A 21 10.94 8.04 -11.25
C LEU A 21 9.64 7.93 -10.42
N THR A 22 8.56 8.51 -10.94
CA THR A 22 7.23 8.20 -10.44
C THR A 22 6.94 6.76 -10.85
N GLY A 23 7.21 5.82 -9.93
CA GLY A 23 6.83 4.44 -10.08
C GLY A 23 5.32 4.35 -10.26
N CYS A 24 4.86 3.88 -11.40
CA CYS A 24 3.46 3.54 -11.61
C CYS A 24 3.06 2.46 -10.62
N GLY A 25 2.08 2.76 -9.76
CA GLY A 25 1.40 1.74 -8.95
C GLY A 25 1.84 1.63 -7.50
N THR A 26 2.44 2.65 -6.90
CA THR A 26 2.58 2.69 -5.44
C THR A 26 1.25 3.08 -4.82
N ALA A 27 0.59 2.08 -4.19
CA ALA A 27 -0.42 2.39 -3.19
C ALA A 27 0.16 3.42 -2.21
N SER A 28 -0.54 4.52 -1.98
CA SER A 28 -0.09 5.53 -1.04
C SER A 28 -0.50 5.10 0.36
N ILE A 29 0.43 4.51 1.10
CA ILE A 29 0.22 4.22 2.52
C ILE A 29 0.03 5.55 3.24
N GLU A 30 -1.10 5.72 3.93
CA GLU A 30 -1.43 6.95 4.65
C GLU A 30 -0.63 7.14 5.95
N LEU A 31 0.07 6.08 6.41
CA LEU A 31 0.92 6.11 7.60
C LEU A 31 2.30 6.71 7.31
N PRO A 32 2.86 7.54 8.21
CA PRO A 32 4.26 7.93 8.11
C PRO A 32 5.18 6.72 8.34
N GLN A 33 6.33 6.69 7.70
CA GLN A 33 7.29 5.57 7.83
C GLN A 33 7.79 5.34 9.27
N SER A 34 7.66 6.33 10.14
CA SER A 34 8.00 6.22 11.58
C SER A 34 6.89 5.59 12.41
N ASP A 35 5.72 5.35 11.84
CA ASP A 35 4.61 4.72 12.54
C ASP A 35 4.90 3.23 12.78
N PRO A 36 4.65 2.69 13.98
CA PRO A 36 4.88 1.27 14.28
C PRO A 36 4.10 0.30 13.39
N ASP A 37 2.97 0.75 12.83
CA ASP A 37 2.14 -0.08 11.95
C ASP A 37 2.53 0.04 10.46
N TYR A 38 3.48 0.92 10.10
CA TYR A 38 3.88 1.14 8.71
C TYR A 38 4.36 -0.14 8.01
N GLU A 39 5.14 -0.95 8.71
CA GLU A 39 5.63 -2.22 8.16
C GLU A 39 4.48 -3.18 7.86
N GLY A 40 3.49 -3.27 8.74
CA GLY A 40 2.26 -4.05 8.50
C GLY A 40 1.48 -3.56 7.29
N ALA A 41 1.39 -2.22 7.11
CA ALA A 41 0.77 -1.61 5.94
C ALA A 41 1.55 -1.92 4.65
N ALA A 42 2.87 -1.83 4.66
CA ALA A 42 3.72 -2.13 3.52
C ALA A 42 3.61 -3.60 3.09
N LEU A 43 3.65 -4.52 4.04
CA LEU A 43 3.44 -5.95 3.81
C LEU A 43 2.03 -6.24 3.26
N PHE A 44 1.01 -5.53 3.76
CA PHE A 44 -0.34 -5.62 3.21
C PHE A 44 -0.39 -5.19 1.75
N VAL A 45 0.25 -4.08 1.40
CA VAL A 45 0.34 -3.61 -0.01
C VAL A 45 1.00 -4.67 -0.88
N GLU A 46 2.10 -5.27 -0.43
CA GLU A 46 2.85 -6.25 -1.20
C GLU A 46 2.06 -7.53 -1.46
N HIS A 47 1.35 -8.05 -0.44
CA HIS A 47 0.77 -9.39 -0.50
C HIS A 47 -0.75 -9.43 -0.65
N CYS A 48 -1.46 -8.35 -0.29
CA CYS A 48 -2.92 -8.37 -0.16
C CYS A 48 -3.63 -7.40 -1.12
N SER A 49 -2.93 -6.37 -1.62
CA SER A 49 -3.51 -5.27 -2.40
C SER A 49 -4.21 -5.69 -3.68
N GLY A 50 -3.79 -6.81 -4.28
CA GLY A 50 -4.39 -7.30 -5.53
C GLY A 50 -5.83 -7.80 -5.40
N CYS A 51 -6.27 -8.12 -4.18
CA CYS A 51 -7.58 -8.69 -3.89
C CYS A 51 -8.39 -7.92 -2.85
N HIS A 52 -7.76 -7.08 -2.04
CA HIS A 52 -8.40 -6.38 -0.93
C HIS A 52 -8.32 -4.86 -1.08
N SER A 53 -9.46 -4.19 -0.85
CA SER A 53 -9.51 -2.73 -0.69
C SER A 53 -9.33 -2.36 0.76
N PHE A 54 -8.42 -1.42 1.00
CA PHE A 54 -8.13 -0.91 2.34
C PHE A 54 -7.54 0.49 2.26
N SER A 55 -8.29 1.52 2.67
CA SER A 55 -7.87 2.91 2.55
C SER A 55 -6.61 3.21 3.35
N ALA A 56 -6.47 2.64 4.56
CA ALA A 56 -5.28 2.79 5.39
C ALA A 56 -3.98 2.34 4.69
N ALA A 57 -4.08 1.41 3.74
CA ALA A 57 -2.98 0.93 2.90
C ALA A 57 -3.01 1.53 1.48
N GLY A 58 -3.96 2.41 1.16
CA GLY A 58 -4.10 3.00 -0.17
C GLY A 58 -4.43 1.98 -1.27
N THR A 59 -5.17 0.92 -0.96
CA THR A 59 -5.44 -0.19 -1.91
C THR A 59 -6.90 -0.28 -2.30
N GLU A 60 -7.18 -0.67 -3.55
CA GLU A 60 -8.53 -0.80 -4.13
C GLU A 60 -8.69 -2.12 -4.89
N GLY A 61 -8.24 -3.24 -4.29
CA GLY A 61 -8.27 -4.55 -4.94
C GLY A 61 -9.62 -5.26 -4.96
N SER A 62 -10.56 -4.89 -4.07
CA SER A 62 -11.89 -5.51 -4.02
C SER A 62 -12.97 -4.64 -4.65
N ALA A 63 -14.04 -5.27 -5.12
CA ALA A 63 -15.17 -4.56 -5.69
C ALA A 63 -15.89 -3.70 -4.64
N SER A 64 -16.22 -2.46 -5.02
CA SER A 64 -17.07 -1.57 -4.21
C SER A 64 -18.56 -1.90 -4.30
N LYS A 65 -18.97 -2.69 -5.29
CA LYS A 65 -20.36 -3.08 -5.54
C LYS A 65 -20.46 -4.56 -5.89
N VAL A 66 -21.54 -5.22 -5.43
CA VAL A 66 -21.81 -6.64 -5.71
C VAL A 66 -21.82 -6.94 -7.20
N LYS A 67 -22.34 -6.02 -8.03
CA LYS A 67 -22.43 -6.20 -9.50
C LYS A 67 -21.07 -6.19 -10.21
N THR A 68 -20.04 -5.61 -9.60
CA THR A 68 -18.69 -5.53 -10.18
C THR A 68 -17.72 -6.51 -9.52
N ARG A 69 -18.22 -7.35 -8.61
CA ARG A 69 -17.40 -8.33 -7.91
C ARG A 69 -16.88 -9.41 -8.86
N GLU A 70 -15.59 -9.61 -8.83
CA GLU A 70 -14.90 -10.69 -9.52
C GLU A 70 -14.58 -11.84 -8.55
N ASN A 71 -14.25 -13.02 -9.08
CA ASN A 71 -13.93 -14.19 -8.25
C ASN A 71 -12.68 -13.99 -7.37
N LYS A 72 -11.78 -13.12 -7.77
CA LYS A 72 -10.55 -12.77 -7.03
C LYS A 72 -10.75 -11.74 -5.91
N ASP A 73 -11.92 -11.05 -5.91
CA ASP A 73 -12.15 -9.97 -4.94
C ASP A 73 -12.34 -10.53 -3.53
N GLY A 74 -11.45 -10.11 -2.64
CA GLY A 74 -11.54 -10.37 -1.21
C GLY A 74 -12.48 -9.38 -0.49
N PRO A 75 -12.66 -9.53 0.83
CA PRO A 75 -13.35 -8.54 1.64
C PRO A 75 -12.75 -7.14 1.51
N ASN A 76 -13.63 -6.13 1.51
CA ASN A 76 -13.25 -4.73 1.60
C ASN A 76 -13.12 -4.36 3.09
N PHE A 77 -11.90 -4.12 3.54
CA PHE A 77 -11.60 -3.85 4.94
C PHE A 77 -12.04 -2.45 5.41
N ASN A 78 -12.44 -1.58 4.52
CA ASN A 78 -13.11 -0.33 4.91
C ASN A 78 -14.53 -0.56 5.43
N GLN A 79 -15.15 -1.68 5.05
CA GLN A 79 -16.55 -2.00 5.33
C GLN A 79 -16.71 -3.12 6.36
N ARG A 80 -15.65 -3.85 6.65
CA ARG A 80 -15.68 -5.01 7.51
C ARG A 80 -14.60 -4.91 8.58
N LYS A 81 -15.00 -4.98 9.86
CA LYS A 81 -14.08 -5.06 11.00
C LYS A 81 -13.54 -6.47 11.11
N GLU A 82 -12.23 -6.57 11.30
CA GLU A 82 -11.52 -7.82 11.52
C GLU A 82 -10.82 -7.82 12.88
N SER A 83 -10.64 -9.00 13.46
CA SER A 83 -9.73 -9.22 14.59
C SER A 83 -8.36 -9.70 14.10
N GLU A 84 -7.33 -9.58 14.92
CA GLU A 84 -6.01 -10.14 14.60
C GLU A 84 -6.08 -11.65 14.38
N GLU A 85 -6.85 -12.37 15.22
CA GLU A 85 -7.02 -13.82 15.13
C GLU A 85 -7.67 -14.24 13.81
N ASP A 86 -8.72 -13.50 13.38
CA ASP A 86 -9.40 -13.79 12.11
C ASP A 86 -8.47 -13.55 10.92
N VAL A 87 -7.65 -12.50 10.96
CA VAL A 87 -6.70 -12.21 9.88
C VAL A 87 -5.61 -13.25 9.81
N VAL A 88 -5.02 -13.63 10.95
CA VAL A 88 -4.01 -14.72 11.00
C VAL A 88 -4.62 -16.02 10.48
N TYR A 89 -5.80 -16.39 10.96
CA TYR A 89 -6.50 -17.58 10.48
C TYR A 89 -6.71 -17.56 8.96
N ALA A 90 -7.18 -16.43 8.42
CA ALA A 90 -7.43 -16.28 7.00
C ALA A 90 -6.13 -16.40 6.17
N ILE A 91 -5.03 -15.83 6.64
CA ILE A 91 -3.72 -15.95 5.98
C ILE A 91 -3.25 -17.40 5.96
N GLU A 92 -3.36 -18.10 7.09
CA GLU A 92 -2.89 -19.48 7.22
C GLU A 92 -3.75 -20.48 6.45
N ASN A 93 -5.06 -20.24 6.37
CA ASN A 93 -6.04 -21.20 5.83
C ASN A 93 -6.59 -20.83 4.45
N GLY A 94 -6.18 -19.72 3.86
CA GLY A 94 -6.71 -19.26 2.57
C GLY A 94 -8.12 -18.68 2.67
N GLY A 95 -8.38 -17.92 3.73
CA GLY A 95 -9.66 -17.31 4.03
C GLY A 95 -10.60 -18.23 4.80
N PHE A 96 -11.87 -17.81 4.91
CA PHE A 96 -12.93 -18.55 5.60
C PHE A 96 -13.80 -19.40 4.66
N SER A 97 -13.49 -19.37 3.38
CA SER A 97 -14.21 -20.11 2.34
C SER A 97 -13.22 -20.64 1.31
N SER A 98 -13.64 -21.59 0.48
CA SER A 98 -12.82 -22.15 -0.59
C SER A 98 -12.62 -21.16 -1.77
N GLY A 99 -12.32 -19.90 -1.44
CA GLY A 99 -12.05 -18.83 -2.40
C GLY A 99 -10.63 -18.85 -2.96
N PRO A 100 -10.27 -17.87 -3.77
CA PRO A 100 -8.98 -17.79 -4.45
C PRO A 100 -7.83 -17.32 -3.54
N MET A 101 -8.08 -16.98 -2.25
CA MET A 101 -7.03 -16.57 -1.34
C MET A 101 -6.05 -17.72 -1.11
N PRO A 102 -4.74 -17.55 -1.39
CA PRO A 102 -3.75 -18.60 -1.13
C PRO A 102 -3.55 -18.84 0.36
N GLN A 103 -3.34 -20.10 0.74
CA GLN A 103 -2.91 -20.44 2.09
C GLN A 103 -1.44 -20.04 2.30
N ASN A 104 -1.12 -19.56 3.50
CA ASN A 104 0.23 -19.18 3.89
C ASN A 104 0.92 -18.22 2.93
N ILE A 105 0.16 -17.27 2.35
CA ILE A 105 0.70 -16.25 1.45
C ILE A 105 1.79 -15.41 2.15
N VAL A 106 1.69 -15.28 3.45
CA VAL A 106 2.68 -14.70 4.37
C VAL A 106 2.71 -15.56 5.63
N THR A 107 3.86 -15.65 6.31
CA THR A 107 3.99 -16.48 7.51
C THR A 107 4.76 -15.78 8.64
N GLY A 108 4.67 -16.32 9.85
CA GLY A 108 5.47 -15.87 10.98
C GLY A 108 5.15 -14.44 11.44
N GLU A 109 6.18 -13.67 11.73
CA GLU A 109 6.02 -12.30 12.27
C GLU A 109 5.38 -11.33 11.25
N ASP A 110 5.61 -11.52 9.96
CA ASP A 110 5.03 -10.67 8.92
C ASP A 110 3.51 -10.85 8.83
N ALA A 111 3.01 -12.08 8.99
CA ALA A 111 1.57 -12.34 9.10
C ALA A 111 0.95 -11.62 10.32
N LYS A 112 1.64 -11.61 11.45
CA LYS A 112 1.20 -10.92 12.66
C LYS A 112 1.19 -9.39 12.49
N LYS A 113 2.21 -8.82 11.84
CA LYS A 113 2.24 -7.37 11.54
C LYS A 113 1.09 -6.96 10.64
N ILE A 114 0.79 -7.74 9.60
CA ILE A 114 -0.39 -7.52 8.75
C ILE A 114 -1.67 -7.61 9.59
N ALA A 115 -1.80 -8.63 10.44
CA ALA A 115 -2.99 -8.83 11.26
C ALA A 115 -3.22 -7.67 12.23
N ALA A 116 -2.20 -7.21 12.93
CA ALA A 116 -2.28 -6.06 13.83
C ALA A 116 -2.70 -4.78 13.08
N PHE A 117 -2.09 -4.52 11.91
CA PHE A 117 -2.45 -3.39 11.06
C PHE A 117 -3.92 -3.47 10.59
N VAL A 118 -4.35 -4.61 10.05
CA VAL A 118 -5.74 -4.78 9.58
C VAL A 118 -6.72 -4.67 10.75
N ALA A 119 -6.46 -5.33 11.87
CA ALA A 119 -7.33 -5.26 13.04
C ALA A 119 -7.49 -3.84 13.58
N LYS A 120 -6.43 -3.03 13.54
CA LYS A 120 -6.47 -1.65 14.04
C LYS A 120 -7.31 -0.74 13.15
N TYR A 121 -7.10 -0.77 11.85
CA TYR A 121 -7.65 0.21 10.91
C TYR A 121 -8.88 -0.26 10.12
N SER A 122 -9.28 -1.53 10.19
CA SER A 122 -10.45 -2.06 9.47
C SER A 122 -11.78 -1.63 10.11
N GLY A 123 -12.82 -1.62 9.29
CA GLY A 123 -14.20 -1.36 9.69
C GLY A 123 -14.69 0.05 9.38
N PRO A 124 -16.02 0.20 9.28
CA PRO A 124 -16.64 1.50 9.03
C PRO A 124 -16.46 2.42 10.22
N GLY A 125 -16.12 3.67 9.94
CA GLY A 125 -15.92 4.70 10.98
C GLY A 125 -14.63 4.57 11.78
N THR A 126 -13.74 3.65 11.44
CA THR A 126 -12.41 3.61 12.02
C THR A 126 -11.60 4.80 11.52
N PRO A 127 -10.94 5.58 12.41
CA PRO A 127 -10.06 6.66 11.98
C PRO A 127 -9.00 6.12 11.02
N GLN A 128 -8.96 6.70 9.83
CA GLN A 128 -7.92 6.35 8.87
C GLN A 128 -6.66 7.15 9.16
N PRO A 129 -5.47 6.60 8.92
CA PRO A 129 -4.24 7.34 9.04
C PRO A 129 -4.30 8.59 8.15
N GLY A 130 -3.87 9.76 8.67
CA GLY A 130 -3.84 11.00 7.89
C GLY A 130 -5.18 11.73 7.73
N GLY A 131 -6.28 11.20 8.27
CA GLY A 131 -7.57 11.88 8.33
C GLY A 131 -7.65 12.79 9.56
N ASP A 132 -7.51 14.10 9.37
CA ASP A 132 -7.88 15.15 10.35
C ASP A 132 -9.38 15.42 10.28
#